data_cbdf2ef8161a3cbb82e878a7718adf43
#
_entry.id   cbdf2ef8161a3cbb82e878a7718adf43
#
_cell.length_a   1.000
_cell.length_b   1.000
_cell.length_c   1.000
_cell.angle_alpha   90.00
_cell.angle_beta   90.00
_cell.angle_gamma   90.00
#
_symmetry.space_group_name_H-M   'P 1'
#
loop_
_entity.id
_entity.type
_entity.pdbx_description
1 polymer ?
#
loop_
_entity_poly.entity_id
_entity_poly.type
_entity_poly.pdbx_seq_one_letter_code
_entity_poly.pdbx_strand_id
1 'polypeptide(L)'
;MSEGTWLVGTAGQAVMRSNDRGVTWHRLGLGQPLEFDAVVRSVCLDPAEPRRVYAGTDIGLCVSQDVGNTWEACQTPFTGQMVWKVLVDPRNSSRIFVGTGAPSRAALWRTLDAGLNWERAAVDIPEFCAGVNRPRLLALAFDPVDPDQLWFGLEEGGLFHSRDGGAAWERVDGRLLWPFRSDIHNIQVLANHGKKVVVVACVNAVYRSLDEGQTWTGFLPNDTHGLYYARALSAPLGSESTLYLSLSDGTPGTSSLILRSSDAGESWQVLPLPQQPNSCFWSIAMDPTDHRKVLAGTKYGHLFTSVDGGNSWQKQWREFSEITEVAWSPVVASIQVAHRSVVPHEEAVA
;
A
#
# COMPACT_ATOMS: atom_id res chain seq x y z
N MET A 1 -26.69 0.00 -7.67
CA MET A 1 -25.41 -0.03 -8.40
C MET A 1 -24.38 -0.65 -7.45
N SER A 2 -23.67 -1.65 -7.90
CA SER A 2 -22.62 -2.32 -7.11
C SER A 2 -21.48 -1.33 -6.88
N GLU A 3 -21.04 -1.17 -5.62
CA GLU A 3 -20.10 -0.12 -5.26
C GLU A 3 -18.66 -0.63 -5.04
N GLY A 4 -18.33 -1.75 -5.66
CA GLY A 4 -17.01 -2.35 -5.56
C GLY A 4 -16.79 -3.15 -4.28
N THR A 5 -15.56 -3.59 -4.08
CA THR A 5 -15.13 -4.40 -2.93
C THR A 5 -14.05 -3.67 -2.15
N TRP A 6 -14.23 -3.58 -0.85
CA TRP A 6 -13.18 -3.11 0.07
C TRP A 6 -12.33 -4.29 0.53
N LEU A 7 -11.03 -4.09 0.51
CA LEU A 7 -10.05 -5.05 1.00
C LEU A 7 -9.22 -4.41 2.11
N VAL A 8 -9.07 -5.10 3.22
CA VAL A 8 -8.28 -4.67 4.36
C VAL A 8 -7.25 -5.75 4.67
N GLY A 9 -6.00 -5.49 4.34
CA GLY A 9 -4.86 -6.30 4.76
C GLY A 9 -4.54 -6.06 6.22
N THR A 10 -4.27 -7.12 6.96
CA THR A 10 -4.06 -7.05 8.41
C THR A 10 -2.86 -7.88 8.84
N ALA A 11 -2.32 -7.55 10.02
CA ALA A 11 -1.44 -8.46 10.73
C ALA A 11 -2.27 -9.32 11.69
N GLY A 12 -2.46 -10.60 11.33
CA GLY A 12 -3.15 -11.60 12.16
C GLY A 12 -4.62 -11.87 11.85
N GLN A 13 -5.18 -11.27 10.77
CA GLN A 13 -6.51 -11.62 10.26
C GLN A 13 -6.51 -11.82 8.72
N ALA A 14 -5.33 -11.95 8.12
CA ALA A 14 -5.12 -12.03 6.67
C ALA A 14 -5.76 -10.84 5.91
N VAL A 15 -6.50 -11.10 4.83
CA VAL A 15 -7.27 -10.08 4.10
C VAL A 15 -8.74 -10.18 4.49
N MET A 16 -9.28 -9.08 5.00
CA MET A 16 -10.71 -8.92 5.27
C MET A 16 -11.36 -8.23 4.07
N ARG A 17 -12.56 -8.66 3.70
CA ARG A 17 -13.27 -8.22 2.51
C ARG A 17 -14.70 -7.80 2.83
N SER A 18 -15.16 -6.68 2.22
CA SER A 18 -16.56 -6.25 2.26
C SER A 18 -17.03 -5.88 0.85
N ASN A 19 -18.23 -6.33 0.49
CA ASN A 19 -18.90 -6.04 -0.78
C ASN A 19 -20.10 -5.09 -0.62
N ASP A 20 -20.34 -4.60 0.59
CA ASP A 20 -21.52 -3.85 1.02
C ASP A 20 -21.16 -2.63 1.88
N ARG A 21 -20.04 -1.98 1.57
CA ARG A 21 -19.55 -0.77 2.26
C ARG A 21 -19.26 -0.98 3.75
N GLY A 22 -18.76 -2.13 4.14
CA GLY A 22 -18.40 -2.39 5.53
C GLY A 22 -19.56 -2.80 6.42
N VAL A 23 -20.77 -3.05 5.86
CA VAL A 23 -21.90 -3.59 6.63
C VAL A 23 -21.61 -5.02 7.06
N THR A 24 -21.12 -5.84 6.12
CA THR A 24 -20.64 -7.21 6.44
C THR A 24 -19.18 -7.38 6.00
N TRP A 25 -18.46 -8.24 6.73
CA TRP A 25 -17.07 -8.53 6.48
C TRP A 25 -16.84 -10.04 6.41
N HIS A 26 -16.15 -10.44 5.36
CA HIS A 26 -15.77 -11.83 5.13
C HIS A 26 -14.29 -12.00 5.37
N ARG A 27 -13.93 -12.99 6.14
CA ARG A 27 -12.58 -13.49 6.34
C ARG A 27 -12.34 -14.67 5.43
N LEU A 28 -11.11 -14.94 5.08
CA LEU A 28 -10.74 -16.14 4.33
C LEU A 28 -11.16 -17.41 5.08
N GLY A 29 -11.63 -18.40 4.31
CA GLY A 29 -11.94 -19.73 4.84
C GLY A 29 -10.68 -20.54 5.17
N LEU A 30 -10.85 -21.59 5.97
CA LEU A 30 -9.78 -22.55 6.24
C LEU A 30 -9.38 -23.29 4.94
N GLY A 31 -8.11 -23.69 4.84
CA GLY A 31 -7.59 -24.43 3.69
C GLY A 31 -7.14 -23.58 2.51
N GLN A 32 -7.07 -22.26 2.67
CA GLN A 32 -6.44 -21.36 1.74
C GLN A 32 -4.95 -21.23 2.08
N PRO A 33 -4.04 -21.03 1.09
CA PRO A 33 -2.62 -20.81 1.38
C PRO A 33 -2.38 -19.54 2.21
N LEU A 34 -3.24 -18.54 2.08
CA LEU A 34 -3.29 -17.40 2.96
C LEU A 34 -4.11 -17.77 4.20
N GLU A 35 -3.46 -18.34 5.19
CA GLU A 35 -4.12 -18.77 6.42
C GLU A 35 -4.78 -17.60 7.15
N PHE A 36 -5.73 -17.92 8.00
CA PHE A 36 -6.59 -16.92 8.65
C PHE A 36 -5.85 -15.97 9.59
N ASP A 37 -4.66 -16.29 10.05
CA ASP A 37 -3.80 -15.49 10.92
C ASP A 37 -2.56 -14.91 10.20
N ALA A 38 -2.46 -15.08 8.88
CA ALA A 38 -1.35 -14.56 8.10
C ALA A 38 -1.14 -13.05 8.28
N VAL A 39 0.11 -12.64 8.25
CA VAL A 39 0.52 -11.24 8.25
C VAL A 39 0.57 -10.75 6.81
N VAL A 40 -0.39 -9.94 6.42
CA VAL A 40 -0.42 -9.27 5.11
C VAL A 40 0.18 -7.88 5.26
N ARG A 41 1.16 -7.52 4.42
CA ARG A 41 1.81 -6.20 4.45
C ARG A 41 1.45 -5.34 3.24
N SER A 42 1.05 -5.97 2.13
CA SER A 42 0.64 -5.27 0.92
C SER A 42 -0.59 -5.91 0.31
N VAL A 43 -1.51 -5.09 -0.18
CA VAL A 43 -2.66 -5.49 -0.99
C VAL A 43 -2.65 -4.61 -2.24
N CYS A 44 -2.32 -5.21 -3.39
CA CYS A 44 -2.17 -4.49 -4.65
C CYS A 44 -3.16 -5.04 -5.68
N LEU A 45 -4.05 -4.18 -6.17
CA LEU A 45 -4.88 -4.52 -7.32
C LEU A 45 -4.06 -4.42 -8.60
N ASP A 46 -4.36 -5.29 -9.56
CA ASP A 46 -3.94 -5.10 -10.94
C ASP A 46 -4.81 -4.01 -11.58
N PRO A 47 -4.25 -2.86 -11.99
CA PRO A 47 -5.05 -1.76 -12.51
C PRO A 47 -5.77 -2.07 -13.83
N ALA A 48 -5.22 -2.97 -14.66
CA ALA A 48 -5.82 -3.38 -15.93
C ALA A 48 -6.81 -4.55 -15.76
N GLU A 49 -6.64 -5.35 -14.70
CA GLU A 49 -7.50 -6.49 -14.35
C GLU A 49 -7.93 -6.42 -12.88
N PRO A 50 -8.89 -5.54 -12.51
CA PRO A 50 -9.24 -5.27 -11.11
C PRO A 50 -9.81 -6.45 -10.32
N ARG A 51 -10.08 -7.59 -10.97
CA ARG A 51 -10.40 -8.86 -10.29
C ARG A 51 -9.16 -9.52 -9.69
N ARG A 52 -7.98 -9.24 -10.28
CA ARG A 52 -6.70 -9.76 -9.81
C ARG A 52 -6.14 -8.90 -8.70
N VAL A 53 -5.86 -9.54 -7.58
CA VAL A 53 -5.30 -8.89 -6.38
C VAL A 53 -4.08 -9.67 -5.93
N TYR A 54 -3.01 -8.96 -5.65
CA TYR A 54 -1.80 -9.53 -5.05
C TYR A 54 -1.74 -9.19 -3.57
N ALA A 55 -1.32 -10.15 -2.75
CA ALA A 55 -1.04 -9.95 -1.33
C ALA A 55 0.43 -10.27 -1.04
N GLY A 56 1.13 -9.28 -0.51
CA GLY A 56 2.46 -9.46 0.07
C GLY A 56 2.33 -9.92 1.51
N THR A 57 2.90 -11.07 1.84
CA THR A 57 2.67 -11.74 3.13
C THR A 57 3.98 -12.19 3.78
N ASP A 58 3.90 -12.72 4.99
CA ASP A 58 5.01 -13.33 5.71
C ASP A 58 5.50 -14.66 5.09
N ILE A 59 4.68 -15.29 4.27
CA ILE A 59 5.05 -16.52 3.54
C ILE A 59 5.47 -16.27 2.08
N GLY A 60 5.47 -15.02 1.62
CA GLY A 60 5.79 -14.63 0.25
C GLY A 60 4.65 -13.91 -0.47
N LEU A 61 4.52 -14.13 -1.77
CA LEU A 61 3.51 -13.52 -2.62
C LEU A 61 2.32 -14.47 -2.81
N CYS A 62 1.11 -13.94 -2.63
CA CYS A 62 -0.12 -14.64 -2.98
C CYS A 62 -0.90 -13.84 -4.03
N VAL A 63 -1.71 -14.52 -4.84
CA VAL A 63 -2.58 -13.92 -5.85
C VAL A 63 -4.01 -14.43 -5.73
N SER A 64 -4.96 -13.53 -5.93
CA SER A 64 -6.38 -13.81 -6.11
C SER A 64 -6.81 -13.42 -7.51
N GLN A 65 -7.68 -14.20 -8.15
CA GLN A 65 -8.30 -13.89 -9.45
C GLN A 65 -9.77 -13.48 -9.31
N ASP A 66 -10.28 -13.37 -8.08
CA ASP A 66 -11.68 -13.16 -7.78
C ASP A 66 -11.93 -12.12 -6.67
N VAL A 67 -11.12 -11.06 -6.69
CA VAL A 67 -11.18 -9.92 -5.75
C VAL A 67 -11.03 -10.37 -4.29
N GLY A 68 -10.06 -11.26 -4.03
CA GLY A 68 -9.73 -11.70 -2.68
C GLY A 68 -10.71 -12.72 -2.09
N ASN A 69 -11.53 -13.41 -2.92
CA ASN A 69 -12.39 -14.48 -2.43
C ASN A 69 -11.62 -15.80 -2.25
N THR A 70 -10.74 -16.11 -3.20
CA THR A 70 -9.80 -17.24 -3.10
C THR A 70 -8.38 -16.76 -3.40
N TRP A 71 -7.38 -17.45 -2.86
CA TRP A 71 -5.99 -17.10 -2.98
C TRP A 71 -5.12 -18.31 -3.34
N GLU A 72 -4.08 -18.06 -4.11
CA GLU A 72 -3.06 -19.02 -4.48
C GLU A 72 -1.68 -18.47 -4.10
N ALA A 73 -0.82 -19.33 -3.57
CA ALA A 73 0.57 -18.96 -3.30
C ALA A 73 1.37 -18.97 -4.60
N CYS A 74 2.04 -17.86 -4.90
CA CYS A 74 2.94 -17.78 -6.05
C CYS A 74 4.25 -18.50 -5.75
N GLN A 75 4.70 -19.34 -6.69
CA GLN A 75 6.03 -19.93 -6.62
C GLN A 75 7.06 -18.88 -7.05
N THR A 76 7.91 -18.46 -6.13
CA THR A 76 8.88 -17.38 -6.37
C THR A 76 10.22 -17.69 -5.73
N PRO A 77 11.34 -17.06 -6.20
CA PRO A 77 12.63 -17.18 -5.53
C PRO A 77 12.67 -16.60 -4.11
N PHE A 78 11.63 -15.88 -3.71
CA PHE A 78 11.48 -15.25 -2.38
C PHE A 78 10.32 -15.87 -1.57
N THR A 79 9.83 -17.04 -1.94
CA THR A 79 8.88 -17.81 -1.12
C THR A 79 9.43 -18.00 0.30
N GLY A 80 8.59 -17.78 1.32
CA GLY A 80 8.99 -17.80 2.73
C GLY A 80 9.68 -16.52 3.23
N GLN A 81 9.81 -15.50 2.38
CA GLN A 81 10.30 -14.18 2.80
C GLN A 81 9.14 -13.21 3.00
N MET A 82 9.29 -12.29 3.96
CA MET A 82 8.32 -11.23 4.18
C MET A 82 8.29 -10.28 2.98
N VAL A 83 7.15 -10.21 2.29
CA VAL A 83 6.89 -9.26 1.20
C VAL A 83 6.21 -8.03 1.77
N TRP A 84 6.89 -6.88 1.68
CA TRP A 84 6.43 -5.60 2.24
C TRP A 84 5.67 -4.74 1.25
N LYS A 85 6.00 -4.84 -0.05
CA LYS A 85 5.31 -4.06 -1.09
C LYS A 85 5.21 -4.83 -2.39
N VAL A 86 4.06 -4.71 -3.04
CA VAL A 86 3.80 -5.19 -4.39
C VAL A 86 3.34 -4.00 -5.24
N LEU A 87 3.80 -3.93 -6.47
CA LEU A 87 3.38 -2.93 -7.45
C LEU A 87 3.25 -3.56 -8.82
N VAL A 88 2.07 -3.46 -9.43
CA VAL A 88 1.79 -3.88 -10.81
C VAL A 88 1.83 -2.66 -11.72
N ASP A 89 2.50 -2.77 -12.87
CA ASP A 89 2.52 -1.69 -13.86
C ASP A 89 1.08 -1.45 -14.41
N PRO A 90 0.53 -0.24 -14.27
CA PRO A 90 -0.83 0.05 -14.72
C PRO A 90 -1.03 -0.06 -16.23
N ARG A 91 0.05 -0.11 -17.01
CA ARG A 91 0.05 -0.22 -18.48
C ARG A 91 0.35 -1.63 -18.97
N ASN A 92 0.91 -2.49 -18.10
CA ASN A 92 1.31 -3.84 -18.44
C ASN A 92 1.29 -4.76 -17.22
N SER A 93 0.21 -5.50 -17.03
CA SER A 93 0.02 -6.44 -15.92
C SER A 93 1.05 -7.57 -15.85
N SER A 94 1.84 -7.77 -16.92
CA SER A 94 2.94 -8.74 -16.90
C SER A 94 4.17 -8.21 -16.16
N ARG A 95 4.25 -6.91 -15.91
CA ARG A 95 5.36 -6.26 -15.22
C ARG A 95 4.99 -5.97 -13.78
N ILE A 96 5.64 -6.69 -12.88
CA ILE A 96 5.35 -6.61 -11.44
C ILE A 96 6.66 -6.43 -10.68
N PHE A 97 6.64 -5.56 -9.68
CA PHE A 97 7.74 -5.36 -8.74
C PHE A 97 7.33 -5.79 -7.34
N VAL A 98 8.24 -6.45 -6.63
CA VAL A 98 8.03 -6.94 -5.28
C VAL A 98 9.19 -6.57 -4.39
N GLY A 99 8.90 -5.91 -3.27
CA GLY A 99 9.86 -5.55 -2.25
C GLY A 99 9.79 -6.48 -1.05
N THR A 100 10.92 -7.08 -0.68
CA THR A 100 11.09 -7.85 0.55
C THR A 100 11.76 -7.00 1.65
N GLY A 101 11.80 -7.50 2.87
CA GLY A 101 12.45 -6.80 3.99
C GLY A 101 12.34 -7.56 5.30
N ALA A 102 12.70 -6.93 6.40
CA ALA A 102 12.72 -7.53 7.73
C ALA A 102 11.48 -8.40 8.03
N PRO A 103 11.62 -9.57 8.66
CA PRO A 103 12.85 -10.16 9.20
C PRO A 103 13.79 -10.74 8.12
N SER A 104 13.31 -10.87 6.87
CA SER A 104 14.11 -11.30 5.72
C SER A 104 15.08 -10.20 5.27
N ARG A 105 16.01 -10.53 4.39
CA ARG A 105 16.87 -9.53 3.74
C ARG A 105 16.05 -8.68 2.77
N ALA A 106 16.26 -7.37 2.81
CA ALA A 106 15.64 -6.47 1.84
C ALA A 106 16.17 -6.72 0.43
N ALA A 107 15.26 -6.82 -0.53
CA ALA A 107 15.55 -6.95 -1.93
C ALA A 107 14.38 -6.41 -2.76
N LEU A 108 14.70 -5.96 -3.98
CA LEU A 108 13.72 -5.68 -5.01
C LEU A 108 13.75 -6.82 -6.02
N TRP A 109 12.60 -7.36 -6.34
CA TRP A 109 12.38 -8.39 -7.34
C TRP A 109 11.48 -7.86 -8.44
N ARG A 110 11.70 -8.29 -9.66
CA ARG A 110 10.82 -7.95 -10.79
C ARG A 110 10.50 -9.17 -11.64
N THR A 111 9.36 -9.15 -12.28
CA THR A 111 8.98 -10.02 -13.39
C THR A 111 8.51 -9.16 -14.57
N LEU A 112 8.71 -9.65 -15.78
CA LEU A 112 8.23 -9.03 -17.02
C LEU A 112 7.24 -9.94 -17.77
N ASP A 113 6.91 -11.09 -17.19
CA ASP A 113 6.10 -12.16 -17.77
C ASP A 113 5.01 -12.69 -16.83
N ALA A 114 4.42 -11.78 -16.04
CA ALA A 114 3.33 -12.06 -15.11
C ALA A 114 3.67 -13.09 -14.01
N GLY A 115 4.96 -13.16 -13.61
CA GLY A 115 5.40 -14.00 -12.51
C GLY A 115 5.90 -15.39 -12.92
N LEU A 116 6.04 -15.67 -14.22
CA LEU A 116 6.64 -16.92 -14.69
C LEU A 116 8.14 -16.98 -14.38
N ASN A 117 8.83 -15.87 -14.56
CA ASN A 117 10.23 -15.71 -14.20
C ASN A 117 10.43 -14.47 -13.33
N TRP A 118 11.31 -14.58 -12.35
CA TRP A 118 11.65 -13.49 -11.43
C TRP A 118 13.14 -13.24 -11.43
N GLU A 119 13.53 -11.99 -11.45
CA GLU A 119 14.91 -11.56 -11.28
C GLU A 119 15.05 -10.60 -10.09
N ARG A 120 16.15 -10.74 -9.38
CA ARG A 120 16.50 -9.80 -8.33
C ARG A 120 17.21 -8.61 -8.95
N ALA A 121 16.74 -7.38 -8.61
CA ALA A 121 17.38 -6.16 -9.07
C ALA A 121 18.82 -6.07 -8.55
N ALA A 122 19.73 -5.68 -9.45
CA ALA A 122 21.13 -5.43 -9.14
C ALA A 122 21.26 -4.03 -8.49
N VAL A 123 20.96 -3.94 -7.22
CA VAL A 123 21.02 -2.70 -6.44
C VAL A 123 21.66 -2.97 -5.08
N ASP A 124 22.52 -2.05 -4.64
CA ASP A 124 23.19 -2.15 -3.34
C ASP A 124 22.25 -1.68 -2.24
N ILE A 125 21.61 -2.63 -1.58
CA ILE A 125 20.75 -2.40 -0.42
C ILE A 125 21.53 -2.79 0.84
N PRO A 126 21.64 -1.92 1.86
CA PRO A 126 22.30 -2.24 3.09
C PRO A 126 21.64 -3.44 3.76
N GLU A 127 22.44 -4.34 4.31
CA GLU A 127 21.92 -5.52 4.99
C GLU A 127 21.32 -5.17 6.35
N PHE A 128 21.94 -4.20 7.04
CA PHE A 128 21.55 -3.74 8.37
C PHE A 128 21.46 -2.22 8.42
N CYS A 129 20.61 -1.72 9.27
CA CYS A 129 20.42 -0.32 9.58
C CYS A 129 20.18 -0.10 11.08
N ALA A 130 20.31 1.13 11.56
CA ALA A 130 20.43 1.42 12.99
C ALA A 130 19.12 1.24 13.77
N GLY A 131 17.98 1.68 13.24
CA GLY A 131 16.71 1.71 13.96
C GLY A 131 15.92 0.41 13.83
N VAL A 132 15.76 -0.10 12.59
CA VAL A 132 14.89 -1.27 12.34
C VAL A 132 15.66 -2.58 12.12
N ASN A 133 16.97 -2.58 12.37
CA ASN A 133 17.92 -3.68 12.19
C ASN A 133 18.09 -4.10 10.72
N ARG A 134 17.04 -4.51 10.02
CA ARG A 134 17.05 -4.79 8.57
C ARG A 134 16.06 -3.85 7.87
N PRO A 135 16.45 -3.24 6.73
CA PRO A 135 15.55 -2.40 5.95
C PRO A 135 14.28 -3.15 5.50
N ARG A 136 13.22 -2.39 5.27
CA ARG A 136 11.98 -2.86 4.67
C ARG A 136 11.70 -2.06 3.42
N LEU A 137 11.39 -2.71 2.29
CA LEU A 137 11.00 -2.01 1.08
C LEU A 137 9.52 -1.61 1.20
N LEU A 138 9.26 -0.36 1.60
CA LEU A 138 7.93 0.13 1.93
C LEU A 138 7.25 0.85 0.77
N ALA A 139 8.02 1.41 -0.15
CA ALA A 139 7.52 2.28 -1.21
C ALA A 139 7.99 1.83 -2.58
N LEU A 140 7.06 1.81 -3.53
CA LEU A 140 7.28 1.60 -4.96
C LEU A 140 6.35 2.53 -5.73
N ALA A 141 6.86 3.18 -6.77
CA ALA A 141 6.05 4.05 -7.63
C ALA A 141 6.52 4.00 -9.08
N PHE A 142 5.56 3.93 -10.01
CA PHE A 142 5.81 4.19 -11.42
C PHE A 142 5.63 5.68 -11.71
N ASP A 143 6.39 6.17 -12.67
CA ASP A 143 6.09 7.43 -13.34
C ASP A 143 4.81 7.25 -14.18
N PRO A 144 3.79 8.11 -14.02
CA PRO A 144 2.53 7.96 -14.73
C PRO A 144 2.62 8.22 -16.24
N VAL A 145 3.69 8.87 -16.70
CA VAL A 145 3.92 9.24 -18.11
C VAL A 145 4.99 8.36 -18.76
N ASP A 146 6.11 8.17 -18.06
CA ASP A 146 7.26 7.44 -18.56
C ASP A 146 7.38 6.06 -17.87
N PRO A 147 7.04 4.96 -18.58
CA PRO A 147 7.04 3.62 -17.99
C PRO A 147 8.42 3.13 -17.55
N ASP A 148 9.49 3.72 -18.05
CA ASP A 148 10.85 3.32 -17.73
C ASP A 148 11.38 4.01 -16.48
N GLN A 149 10.66 5.00 -15.97
CA GLN A 149 11.01 5.63 -14.71
C GLN A 149 10.25 5.04 -13.53
N LEU A 150 11.01 4.60 -12.53
CA LEU A 150 10.51 3.99 -11.32
C LEU A 150 11.28 4.48 -10.09
N TRP A 151 10.59 4.42 -8.97
CA TRP A 151 11.13 4.79 -7.68
C TRP A 151 10.89 3.70 -6.66
N PHE A 152 11.84 3.47 -5.77
CA PHE A 152 11.57 2.72 -4.55
C PHE A 152 12.24 3.33 -3.33
N GLY A 153 11.62 3.10 -2.18
CA GLY A 153 12.10 3.58 -0.89
C GLY A 153 12.15 2.47 0.15
N LEU A 154 13.18 2.54 0.97
CA LEU A 154 13.41 1.63 2.08
C LEU A 154 13.24 2.38 3.41
N GLU A 155 12.64 1.73 4.38
CA GLU A 155 12.72 2.16 5.77
C GLU A 155 14.17 2.00 6.24
N GLU A 156 14.83 3.13 6.52
CA GLU A 156 16.25 3.25 6.85
C GLU A 156 17.24 2.65 5.84
N GLY A 157 16.89 2.65 4.56
CA GLY A 157 17.74 2.09 3.51
C GLY A 157 18.00 3.02 2.32
N GLY A 158 17.23 4.09 2.19
CA GLY A 158 17.39 5.10 1.16
C GLY A 158 16.30 5.14 0.10
N LEU A 159 16.42 6.13 -0.79
CA LEU A 159 15.57 6.38 -1.94
C LEU A 159 16.33 6.06 -3.22
N PHE A 160 15.71 5.30 -4.12
CA PHE A 160 16.31 4.85 -5.37
C PHE A 160 15.43 5.21 -6.56
N HIS A 161 16.09 5.55 -7.66
CA HIS A 161 15.45 5.89 -8.94
C HIS A 161 16.04 5.04 -10.07
N SER A 162 15.18 4.53 -10.93
CA SER A 162 15.53 3.87 -12.20
C SER A 162 14.98 4.66 -13.37
N ARG A 163 15.73 4.72 -14.48
CA ARG A 163 15.36 5.35 -15.75
C ARG A 163 15.29 4.38 -16.92
N ASP A 164 15.44 3.08 -16.65
CA ASP A 164 15.55 2.02 -17.66
C ASP A 164 14.66 0.81 -17.35
N GLY A 165 13.50 1.09 -16.79
CA GLY A 165 12.52 0.05 -16.50
C GLY A 165 12.89 -0.87 -15.34
N GLY A 166 13.74 -0.39 -14.43
CA GLY A 166 14.18 -1.14 -13.25
C GLY A 166 15.36 -2.07 -13.53
N ALA A 167 16.09 -1.90 -14.64
CA ALA A 167 17.30 -2.67 -14.91
C ALA A 167 18.49 -2.15 -14.09
N ALA A 168 18.64 -0.83 -13.97
CA ALA A 168 19.63 -0.20 -13.12
C ALA A 168 18.98 0.82 -12.17
N TRP A 169 19.62 1.06 -11.03
CA TRP A 169 19.10 1.88 -9.95
C TRP A 169 20.19 2.83 -9.40
N GLU A 170 19.83 4.10 -9.28
CA GLU A 170 20.65 5.13 -8.66
C GLU A 170 20.08 5.46 -7.26
N ARG A 171 20.94 5.52 -6.24
CA ARG A 171 20.56 6.01 -4.92
C ARG A 171 20.54 7.53 -4.90
N VAL A 172 19.42 8.14 -4.50
CA VAL A 172 19.19 9.59 -4.62
C VAL A 172 18.83 10.30 -3.31
N ASP A 173 18.70 9.57 -2.19
CA ASP A 173 18.38 10.16 -0.88
C ASP A 173 19.45 11.15 -0.36
N GLY A 174 20.68 11.07 -0.86
CA GLY A 174 21.73 12.04 -0.57
C GLY A 174 21.41 13.48 -1.01
N ARG A 175 20.42 13.65 -1.91
CA ARG A 175 19.93 14.96 -2.39
C ARG A 175 18.82 15.54 -1.50
N LEU A 176 18.27 14.77 -0.57
CA LEU A 176 17.31 15.24 0.43
C LEU A 176 18.02 16.05 1.51
N LEU A 177 17.41 17.17 1.94
CA LEU A 177 18.09 18.18 2.77
C LEU A 177 18.07 17.89 4.28
N TRP A 178 17.33 16.86 4.74
CA TRP A 178 17.05 16.66 6.15
C TRP A 178 17.66 15.38 6.73
N PRO A 179 17.96 15.31 8.04
CA PRO A 179 18.21 14.06 8.76
C PRO A 179 17.07 13.06 8.56
N PHE A 180 17.35 11.76 8.63
CA PHE A 180 16.37 10.69 8.37
C PHE A 180 15.86 10.58 6.92
N ARG A 181 16.55 11.23 5.98
CA ARG A 181 16.26 11.19 4.54
C ARG A 181 16.31 9.78 3.93
N SER A 182 16.93 8.82 4.61
CA SER A 182 17.00 7.42 4.20
C SER A 182 15.86 6.55 4.76
N ASP A 183 14.97 7.13 5.58
CA ASP A 183 13.80 6.45 6.15
C ASP A 183 12.55 6.82 5.34
N ILE A 184 12.34 6.07 4.24
CA ILE A 184 11.32 6.35 3.25
C ILE A 184 10.09 5.49 3.52
N HIS A 185 8.96 6.14 3.78
CA HIS A 185 7.69 5.48 4.06
C HIS A 185 6.81 5.31 2.83
N ASN A 186 6.77 6.31 1.95
CA ASN A 186 5.92 6.28 0.75
C ASN A 186 6.43 7.22 -0.34
N ILE A 187 6.04 6.94 -1.58
CA ILE A 187 6.40 7.72 -2.77
C ILE A 187 5.16 7.84 -3.66
N GLN A 188 4.90 9.03 -4.17
CA GLN A 188 3.93 9.27 -5.23
C GLN A 188 4.59 10.05 -6.36
N VAL A 189 4.27 9.70 -7.59
CA VAL A 189 4.69 10.43 -8.79
C VAL A 189 3.44 10.90 -9.53
N LEU A 190 3.37 12.19 -9.80
CA LEU A 190 2.23 12.84 -10.45
C LEU A 190 2.67 13.49 -11.77
N ALA A 191 1.76 13.55 -12.73
CA ALA A 191 1.91 14.32 -13.97
C ALA A 191 1.10 15.63 -13.85
N ASN A 192 1.66 16.62 -13.17
CA ASN A 192 0.97 17.90 -12.91
C ASN A 192 1.20 18.89 -14.04
N HIS A 193 0.14 19.19 -14.83
CA HIS A 193 0.20 20.15 -15.95
C HIS A 193 1.42 19.91 -16.88
N GLY A 194 1.69 18.65 -17.22
CA GLY A 194 2.79 18.26 -18.08
C GLY A 194 4.18 18.26 -17.40
N LYS A 195 4.25 18.53 -16.09
CA LYS A 195 5.47 18.42 -15.29
C LYS A 195 5.38 17.21 -14.37
N LYS A 196 6.51 16.53 -14.20
CA LYS A 196 6.61 15.47 -13.21
C LYS A 196 6.76 16.05 -11.82
N VAL A 197 6.01 15.54 -10.88
CA VAL A 197 6.15 15.88 -9.46
C VAL A 197 6.36 14.60 -8.69
N VAL A 198 7.50 14.47 -8.03
CA VAL A 198 7.80 13.36 -7.13
C VAL A 198 7.60 13.84 -5.70
N VAL A 199 6.75 13.14 -4.94
CA VAL A 199 6.50 13.43 -3.53
C VAL A 199 6.87 12.22 -2.70
N VAL A 200 7.71 12.45 -1.68
CA VAL A 200 8.27 11.40 -0.82
C VAL A 200 7.93 11.70 0.64
N ALA A 201 7.27 10.78 1.31
CA ALA A 201 7.05 10.83 2.75
C ALA A 201 8.19 10.10 3.48
N CYS A 202 8.88 10.83 4.34
CA CYS A 202 9.89 10.34 5.26
C CYS A 202 9.39 10.44 6.70
N VAL A 203 10.11 9.86 7.64
CA VAL A 203 9.70 9.86 9.06
C VAL A 203 9.41 11.28 9.61
N ASN A 204 10.17 12.30 9.20
CA ASN A 204 10.05 13.68 9.74
C ASN A 204 9.66 14.74 8.72
N ALA A 205 9.57 14.39 7.45
CA ALA A 205 9.38 15.36 6.39
C ALA A 205 8.63 14.77 5.20
N VAL A 206 8.04 15.65 4.41
CA VAL A 206 7.54 15.32 3.08
C VAL A 206 8.37 16.15 2.09
N TYR A 207 9.02 15.47 1.15
CA TYR A 207 9.83 16.10 0.13
C TYR A 207 9.10 16.12 -1.20
N ARG A 208 9.29 17.20 -1.96
CA ARG A 208 8.72 17.41 -3.29
C ARG A 208 9.83 17.79 -4.26
N SER A 209 9.88 17.12 -5.41
CA SER A 209 10.79 17.42 -6.52
C SER A 209 10.00 17.69 -7.79
N LEU A 210 10.47 18.66 -8.59
CA LEU A 210 9.93 19.04 -9.90
C LEU A 210 10.88 18.71 -11.06
N ASP A 211 12.01 18.10 -10.76
CA ASP A 211 13.13 17.84 -11.68
C ASP A 211 13.67 16.41 -11.55
N GLU A 212 12.76 15.45 -11.34
CA GLU A 212 13.10 14.03 -11.25
C GLU A 212 14.12 13.71 -10.15
N GLY A 213 14.00 14.39 -8.99
CA GLY A 213 14.83 14.13 -7.83
C GLY A 213 16.22 14.78 -7.89
N GLN A 214 16.47 15.74 -8.79
CA GLN A 214 17.72 16.49 -8.80
C GLN A 214 17.75 17.49 -7.64
N THR A 215 16.64 18.20 -7.42
CA THR A 215 16.46 19.10 -6.27
C THR A 215 15.17 18.81 -5.54
N TRP A 216 15.14 19.12 -4.25
CA TRP A 216 14.02 18.84 -3.37
C TRP A 216 13.66 20.05 -2.52
N THR A 217 12.37 20.31 -2.37
CA THR A 217 11.81 21.19 -1.34
C THR A 217 11.20 20.34 -0.23
N GLY A 218 11.38 20.72 1.02
CA GLY A 218 10.87 19.98 2.18
C GLY A 218 9.72 20.71 2.86
N PHE A 219 8.67 19.96 3.20
CA PHE A 219 7.65 20.35 4.15
C PHE A 219 7.92 19.62 5.48
N LEU A 220 8.09 20.37 6.55
CA LEU A 220 8.32 19.87 7.90
C LEU A 220 7.02 19.94 8.69
N PRO A 221 6.26 18.83 8.81
CA PRO A 221 4.94 18.87 9.43
C PRO A 221 4.94 19.27 10.90
N ASN A 222 6.04 18.98 11.61
CA ASN A 222 6.17 19.34 13.02
C ASN A 222 6.07 20.85 13.28
N ASP A 223 6.58 21.65 12.35
CA ASP A 223 6.57 23.12 12.49
C ASP A 223 5.17 23.72 12.36
N THR A 224 4.26 23.02 11.69
CA THR A 224 2.90 23.52 11.40
C THR A 224 1.82 22.79 12.16
N HIS A 225 2.01 21.50 12.49
CA HIS A 225 0.97 20.64 13.06
C HIS A 225 1.36 20.01 14.40
N GLY A 226 2.61 20.15 14.86
CA GLY A 226 3.13 19.49 16.05
C GLY A 226 3.21 17.95 15.91
N LEU A 227 3.09 17.43 14.68
CA LEU A 227 3.17 16.02 14.33
C LEU A 227 4.30 15.83 13.32
N TYR A 228 5.04 14.73 13.43
CA TYR A 228 6.24 14.53 12.62
C TYR A 228 6.22 13.26 11.78
N TYR A 229 5.46 12.23 12.18
CA TYR A 229 5.51 10.93 11.55
C TYR A 229 4.59 10.89 10.33
N ALA A 230 5.15 11.12 9.14
CA ALA A 230 4.45 11.02 7.87
C ALA A 230 4.49 9.56 7.38
N ARG A 231 3.32 8.90 7.26
CA ARG A 231 3.27 7.48 6.92
C ARG A 231 2.56 7.18 5.61
N ALA A 232 1.25 7.33 5.54
CA ALA A 232 0.50 7.10 4.32
C ALA A 232 0.59 8.33 3.42
N LEU A 233 0.98 8.13 2.17
CA LEU A 233 0.91 9.11 1.10
C LEU A 233 0.28 8.43 -0.10
N SER A 234 -0.84 8.95 -0.59
CA SER A 234 -1.61 8.29 -1.65
C SER A 234 -2.21 9.32 -2.61
N ALA A 235 -2.23 8.98 -3.89
CA ALA A 235 -2.88 9.76 -4.94
C ALA A 235 -4.02 8.95 -5.56
N PRO A 236 -5.14 9.60 -5.95
CA PRO A 236 -6.12 8.98 -6.83
C PRO A 236 -5.48 8.55 -8.15
N LEU A 237 -5.88 7.42 -8.70
CA LEU A 237 -5.36 6.93 -9.97
C LEU A 237 -5.55 7.97 -11.07
N GLY A 238 -4.46 8.35 -11.76
CA GLY A 238 -4.49 9.37 -12.80
C GLY A 238 -4.66 10.81 -12.29
N SER A 239 -4.57 11.05 -10.98
CA SER A 239 -4.60 12.41 -10.45
C SER A 239 -3.35 13.18 -10.84
N GLU A 240 -3.54 14.42 -11.27
CA GLU A 240 -2.44 15.34 -11.57
C GLU A 240 -1.98 16.14 -10.35
N SER A 241 -2.85 16.36 -9.35
CA SER A 241 -2.58 17.32 -8.27
C SER A 241 -3.04 16.87 -6.88
N THR A 242 -3.99 15.93 -6.79
CA THR A 242 -4.55 15.53 -5.50
C THR A 242 -3.69 14.48 -4.81
N LEU A 243 -3.37 14.74 -3.55
CA LEU A 243 -2.67 13.83 -2.65
C LEU A 243 -3.36 13.78 -1.30
N TYR A 244 -3.28 12.63 -0.65
CA TYR A 244 -3.64 12.45 0.76
C TYR A 244 -2.39 12.04 1.54
N LEU A 245 -2.22 12.64 2.71
CA LEU A 245 -1.08 12.40 3.61
C LEU A 245 -1.61 12.11 5.03
N SER A 246 -1.05 11.11 5.69
CA SER A 246 -1.26 10.95 7.12
C SER A 246 -0.08 11.46 7.92
N LEU A 247 -0.37 12.18 9.00
CA LEU A 247 0.61 12.63 10.00
C LEU A 247 0.22 12.10 11.36
N SER A 248 1.22 11.79 12.20
CA SER A 248 1.01 11.41 13.59
C SER A 248 2.20 11.82 14.48
N ASP A 249 2.03 11.67 15.78
CA ASP A 249 3.05 11.89 16.79
C ASP A 249 4.02 10.71 16.95
N GLY A 250 3.88 9.68 16.12
CA GLY A 250 4.74 8.49 16.13
C GLY A 250 4.05 7.25 15.59
N THR A 251 4.69 6.09 15.79
CA THR A 251 4.10 4.78 15.48
C THR A 251 4.18 3.88 16.72
N PRO A 252 3.05 3.38 17.27
CA PRO A 252 1.67 3.50 16.76
C PRO A 252 1.06 4.90 16.92
N GLY A 253 1.63 5.77 17.75
CA GLY A 253 1.15 7.11 18.04
C GLY A 253 -0.19 7.17 18.81
N THR A 254 -0.54 8.38 19.25
CA THR A 254 -1.78 8.67 19.98
C THR A 254 -2.59 9.79 19.33
N SER A 255 -1.96 10.56 18.45
CA SER A 255 -2.57 11.65 17.69
C SER A 255 -2.25 11.48 16.21
N SER A 256 -3.29 11.60 15.36
CA SER A 256 -3.12 11.46 13.92
C SER A 256 -4.10 12.32 13.14
N LEU A 257 -3.64 12.83 12.00
CA LEU A 257 -4.41 13.64 11.07
C LEU A 257 -4.35 13.02 9.67
N ILE A 258 -5.36 13.36 8.86
CA ILE A 258 -5.30 13.21 7.40
C ILE A 258 -5.28 14.62 6.81
N LEU A 259 -4.37 14.84 5.87
CA LEU A 259 -4.26 16.05 5.08
C LEU A 259 -4.53 15.76 3.62
N ARG A 260 -5.04 16.76 2.90
CA ARG A 260 -5.21 16.72 1.45
C ARG A 260 -4.46 17.89 0.82
N SER A 261 -3.72 17.60 -0.24
CA SER A 261 -3.21 18.57 -1.19
C SER A 261 -4.05 18.54 -2.45
N SER A 262 -4.23 19.70 -3.10
CA SER A 262 -4.84 19.87 -4.43
C SER A 262 -3.87 20.50 -5.44
N ASP A 263 -2.59 20.67 -5.07
CA ASP A 263 -1.54 21.33 -5.82
C ASP A 263 -0.25 20.49 -5.88
N ALA A 264 -0.42 19.17 -5.94
CA ALA A 264 0.69 18.21 -6.03
C ALA A 264 1.70 18.33 -4.88
N GLY A 265 1.21 18.53 -3.66
CA GLY A 265 2.02 18.54 -2.44
C GLY A 265 2.71 19.88 -2.14
N GLU A 266 2.31 20.97 -2.80
CA GLU A 266 2.83 22.32 -2.48
C GLU A 266 2.23 22.85 -1.19
N SER A 267 0.91 22.70 -1.01
CA SER A 267 0.22 23.02 0.22
C SER A 267 -0.69 21.89 0.71
N TRP A 268 -1.01 21.91 2.01
CA TRP A 268 -1.75 20.84 2.67
C TRP A 268 -2.85 21.38 3.55
N GLN A 269 -4.06 20.84 3.41
CA GLN A 269 -5.24 21.14 4.21
C GLN A 269 -5.56 19.97 5.14
N VAL A 270 -5.71 20.24 6.45
CA VAL A 270 -6.18 19.24 7.42
C VAL A 270 -7.66 18.92 7.14
N LEU A 271 -7.97 17.63 7.07
CA LEU A 271 -9.33 17.15 6.89
C LEU A 271 -10.00 16.88 8.23
N PRO A 272 -11.32 17.22 8.38
CA PRO A 272 -12.03 17.01 9.63
C PRO A 272 -12.30 15.52 9.86
N LEU A 273 -11.96 14.99 11.03
CA LEU A 273 -12.29 13.62 11.42
C LEU A 273 -13.45 13.63 12.44
N PRO A 274 -14.35 12.62 12.44
CA PRO A 274 -15.50 12.56 13.34
C PRO A 274 -15.09 12.30 14.79
N GLN A 275 -13.91 11.74 15.00
CA GLN A 275 -13.32 11.44 16.30
C GLN A 275 -11.81 11.28 16.17
N GLN A 276 -11.11 11.36 17.30
CA GLN A 276 -9.66 11.06 17.35
C GLN A 276 -9.42 9.60 16.96
N PRO A 277 -8.48 9.33 16.02
CA PRO A 277 -8.04 7.98 15.71
C PRO A 277 -7.36 7.30 16.92
N ASN A 278 -7.43 5.97 16.98
CA ASN A 278 -6.79 5.22 18.07
C ASN A 278 -5.27 5.03 17.89
N SER A 279 -4.72 5.43 16.74
CA SER A 279 -3.30 5.34 16.39
C SER A 279 -3.05 6.05 15.05
N CYS A 280 -1.81 6.04 14.55
CA CYS A 280 -1.46 6.59 13.25
C CYS A 280 -2.25 5.93 12.11
N PHE A 281 -2.68 6.72 11.12
CA PHE A 281 -3.19 6.16 9.86
C PHE A 281 -2.03 5.51 9.10
N TRP A 282 -2.24 4.27 8.73
CA TRP A 282 -1.21 3.44 8.10
C TRP A 282 -1.35 3.35 6.60
N SER A 283 -2.58 3.38 6.10
CA SER A 283 -2.88 3.28 4.67
C SER A 283 -4.12 4.09 4.31
N ILE A 284 -4.11 4.68 3.12
CA ILE A 284 -5.21 5.44 2.52
C ILE A 284 -5.38 4.94 1.08
N ALA A 285 -6.61 4.62 0.68
CA ALA A 285 -6.95 4.21 -0.67
C ALA A 285 -8.22 4.91 -1.16
N MET A 286 -8.34 5.08 -2.47
CA MET A 286 -9.49 5.67 -3.13
C MET A 286 -10.14 4.66 -4.07
N ASP A 287 -11.46 4.83 -4.31
CA ASP A 287 -12.15 4.14 -5.39
C ASP A 287 -11.57 4.62 -6.75
N PRO A 288 -11.01 3.72 -7.56
CA PRO A 288 -10.39 4.12 -8.83
C PRO A 288 -11.40 4.70 -9.85
N THR A 289 -12.71 4.55 -9.62
CA THR A 289 -13.78 5.07 -10.50
C THR A 289 -14.47 6.32 -9.94
N ASP A 290 -14.33 6.59 -8.64
CA ASP A 290 -14.86 7.79 -7.97
C ASP A 290 -13.93 8.22 -6.84
N HIS A 291 -12.98 9.06 -7.15
CA HIS A 291 -11.93 9.52 -6.22
C HIS A 291 -12.44 10.28 -4.98
N ARG A 292 -13.73 10.62 -4.95
CA ARG A 292 -14.37 11.19 -3.75
C ARG A 292 -14.56 10.16 -2.65
N LYS A 293 -14.56 8.87 -3.01
CA LYS A 293 -14.67 7.77 -2.06
C LYS A 293 -13.29 7.35 -1.59
N VAL A 294 -13.07 7.45 -0.28
CA VAL A 294 -11.78 7.23 0.36
C VAL A 294 -11.92 6.26 1.52
N LEU A 295 -10.97 5.36 1.65
CA LEU A 295 -10.75 4.49 2.82
C LEU A 295 -9.48 4.93 3.52
N ALA A 296 -9.48 4.95 4.85
CA ALA A 296 -8.29 5.21 5.66
C ALA A 296 -8.25 4.27 6.86
N GLY A 297 -7.21 3.46 6.95
CA GLY A 297 -7.01 2.48 8.02
C GLY A 297 -5.95 2.93 9.01
N THR A 298 -6.24 2.79 10.33
CA THR A 298 -5.25 3.05 11.37
C THR A 298 -4.51 1.77 11.77
N LYS A 299 -3.32 1.94 12.32
CA LYS A 299 -2.50 0.81 12.77
C LYS A 299 -3.24 -0.09 13.78
N TYR A 300 -4.03 0.47 14.67
CA TYR A 300 -4.80 -0.30 15.66
C TYR A 300 -6.25 -0.59 15.24
N GLY A 301 -6.49 -0.73 13.92
CA GLY A 301 -7.68 -1.38 13.38
C GLY A 301 -8.92 -0.51 13.21
N HIS A 302 -8.87 0.82 13.44
CA HIS A 302 -9.96 1.68 13.03
C HIS A 302 -9.97 1.86 11.50
N LEU A 303 -11.14 1.77 10.89
CA LEU A 303 -11.36 2.07 9.48
C LEU A 303 -12.28 3.27 9.36
N PHE A 304 -11.86 4.27 8.58
CA PHE A 304 -12.63 5.47 8.26
C PHE A 304 -12.96 5.50 6.78
N THR A 305 -14.12 6.04 6.44
CA THR A 305 -14.58 6.18 5.06
C THR A 305 -15.10 7.58 4.80
N SER A 306 -14.87 8.08 3.60
CA SER A 306 -15.43 9.31 3.07
C SER A 306 -16.07 9.04 1.71
N VAL A 307 -17.10 9.83 1.34
CA VAL A 307 -17.74 9.80 0.01
C VAL A 307 -17.69 11.16 -0.70
N ASP A 308 -17.00 12.11 -0.09
CA ASP A 308 -16.92 13.52 -0.55
C ASP A 308 -15.47 14.05 -0.59
N GLY A 309 -14.49 13.15 -0.83
CA GLY A 309 -13.09 13.51 -0.93
C GLY A 309 -12.45 13.90 0.41
N GLY A 310 -12.99 13.41 1.51
CA GLY A 310 -12.47 13.68 2.85
C GLY A 310 -13.04 14.93 3.51
N ASN A 311 -14.05 15.61 2.92
CA ASN A 311 -14.69 16.75 3.58
C ASN A 311 -15.56 16.31 4.76
N SER A 312 -16.04 15.07 4.74
CA SER A 312 -16.65 14.40 5.89
C SER A 312 -16.22 12.94 5.95
N TRP A 313 -16.21 12.37 7.16
CA TRP A 313 -15.77 11.01 7.39
C TRP A 313 -16.72 10.27 8.33
N GLN A 314 -16.78 8.95 8.16
CA GLN A 314 -17.46 8.03 9.05
C GLN A 314 -16.48 6.98 9.55
N LYS A 315 -16.37 6.77 10.87
CA LYS A 315 -15.68 5.58 11.42
C LYS A 315 -16.59 4.38 11.22
N GLN A 316 -16.04 3.31 10.66
CA GLN A 316 -16.75 2.06 10.51
C GLN A 316 -16.94 1.37 11.87
N TRP A 317 -18.01 0.58 11.98
CA TRP A 317 -18.36 -0.09 13.23
C TRP A 317 -17.39 -1.21 13.60
N ARG A 318 -16.85 -1.90 12.58
CA ARG A 318 -15.91 -2.99 12.78
C ARG A 318 -14.53 -2.46 13.09
N GLU A 319 -13.90 -3.07 14.08
CA GLU A 319 -12.48 -2.92 14.39
C GLU A 319 -11.73 -4.18 13.97
N PHE A 320 -10.52 -3.98 13.49
CA PHE A 320 -9.64 -5.03 12.98
C PHE A 320 -8.47 -5.23 13.96
N SER A 321 -7.64 -6.25 13.69
CA SER A 321 -6.27 -6.27 14.20
C SER A 321 -5.46 -5.14 13.55
N GLU A 322 -4.14 -5.16 13.60
CA GLU A 322 -3.32 -4.15 12.93
C GLU A 322 -3.70 -4.07 11.43
N ILE A 323 -4.23 -2.92 10.98
CA ILE A 323 -4.42 -2.66 9.54
C ILE A 323 -3.06 -2.28 8.96
N THR A 324 -2.69 -2.97 7.89
CA THR A 324 -1.40 -2.79 7.20
C THR A 324 -1.55 -2.16 5.83
N GLU A 325 -2.64 -2.46 5.13
CA GLU A 325 -3.00 -1.81 3.87
C GLU A 325 -4.51 -1.86 3.65
N VAL A 326 -5.07 -0.82 3.01
CA VAL A 326 -6.45 -0.81 2.52
C VAL A 326 -6.43 -0.67 1.01
N ALA A 327 -7.39 -1.32 0.34
CA ALA A 327 -7.55 -1.22 -1.11
C ALA A 327 -9.04 -1.22 -1.49
N TRP A 328 -9.35 -0.62 -2.64
CA TRP A 328 -10.69 -0.54 -3.19
C TRP A 328 -10.70 -1.08 -4.61
N SER A 329 -11.36 -2.23 -4.82
CA SER A 329 -11.62 -2.73 -6.17
C SER A 329 -12.97 -2.19 -6.68
N PRO A 330 -13.04 -1.68 -7.92
CA PRO A 330 -14.31 -1.27 -8.52
C PRO A 330 -15.21 -2.46 -8.85
N VAL A 331 -14.70 -3.69 -8.73
CA VAL A 331 -15.44 -4.93 -9.02
C VAL A 331 -16.03 -5.49 -7.73
N VAL A 332 -17.28 -5.94 -7.80
CA VAL A 332 -17.90 -6.70 -6.70
C VAL A 332 -17.48 -8.15 -6.79
N ALA A 333 -16.89 -8.66 -5.72
CA ALA A 333 -16.56 -10.07 -5.61
C ALA A 333 -17.83 -10.92 -5.54
N SER A 334 -17.88 -12.02 -6.28
CA SER A 334 -18.95 -13.00 -6.17
C SER A 334 -18.85 -13.70 -4.80
N ILE A 335 -19.95 -13.77 -4.06
CA ILE A 335 -20.01 -14.57 -2.84
C ILE A 335 -20.22 -16.02 -3.29
N GLN A 336 -19.17 -16.84 -3.29
CA GLN A 336 -19.35 -18.28 -3.33
C GLN A 336 -19.78 -18.74 -1.93
N VAL A 337 -21.06 -19.00 -1.76
CA VAL A 337 -21.54 -19.76 -0.61
C VAL A 337 -21.01 -21.18 -0.80
N ALA A 338 -20.05 -21.58 0.04
CA ALA A 338 -19.62 -22.97 0.09
C ALA A 338 -20.84 -23.81 0.52
N HIS A 339 -21.52 -24.42 -0.43
CA HIS A 339 -22.49 -25.47 -0.15
C HIS A 339 -21.71 -26.64 0.46
N ARG A 340 -21.72 -26.75 1.79
CA ARG A 340 -21.41 -28.01 2.44
C ARG A 340 -22.48 -29.01 1.95
N SER A 341 -22.09 -29.92 1.05
CA SER A 341 -22.83 -31.13 0.83
C SER A 341 -22.85 -31.91 2.15
N VAL A 342 -23.97 -31.87 2.83
CA VAL A 342 -24.24 -32.79 3.94
C VAL A 342 -24.35 -34.17 3.30
N VAL A 343 -23.31 -34.97 3.45
CA VAL A 343 -23.36 -36.38 3.12
C VAL A 343 -24.31 -37.00 4.15
N PRO A 344 -25.43 -37.61 3.74
CA PRO A 344 -26.31 -38.33 4.67
C PRO A 344 -25.52 -39.51 5.25
N HIS A 345 -25.40 -39.58 6.58
CA HIS A 345 -25.00 -40.84 7.23
C HIS A 345 -26.06 -41.84 6.96
N GLU A 346 -25.78 -42.83 6.10
CA GLU A 346 -26.57 -44.09 6.07
C GLU A 346 -26.32 -44.81 7.40
N GLU A 347 -27.36 -44.87 8.21
CA GLU A 347 -27.42 -45.78 9.37
C GLU A 347 -27.35 -47.21 8.86
N ALA A 348 -26.24 -47.87 9.13
CA ALA A 348 -26.16 -49.32 8.98
C ALA A 348 -27.01 -49.97 10.09
N VAL A 349 -28.19 -50.46 9.72
CA VAL A 349 -28.96 -51.35 10.57
C VAL A 349 -28.43 -52.77 10.31
N ALA A 350 -27.86 -53.35 11.37
CA ALA A 350 -27.54 -54.78 11.44
C ALA A 350 -28.70 -55.56 12.04
#